data_99aba9406533a776e804ea8cb4a3ffb3
#
_entry.id   99aba9406533a776e804ea8cb4a3ffb3
#
_cell.length_a   1.000
_cell.length_b   1.000
_cell.length_c   1.000
_cell.angle_alpha   90.00
_cell.angle_beta   90.00
_cell.angle_gamma   90.00
#
_symmetry.space_group_name_H-M   'P 1'
#
loop_
_entity.id
_entity.type
_entity.pdbx_description
1 polymer ?
#
loop_
_entity_poly.entity_id
_entity_poly.type
_entity_poly.pdbx_seq_one_letter_code
_entity_poly.pdbx_strand_id
1 'polypeptide(L)'
;MDTTKERISGKEKGFRLNDESGYFQNMGVDVMAFGDFYPEGHQSGVTIIMHGSRVAANGDIRFEQTPGQWQPVPKLVSREPDKEANTITTVLGYPDPSRHLKGFNPMIYPDFEFTYKVTVKGDGPSVIITVDLDRPIPDKFAGKICFNLELFPGALFGKPWIMDDKHGVFPVQPNGPVLKMPSNIRYTGNFR
;
A
#
# COMPACT_ATOMS: atom_id res chain seq x y z
N MET A 1 -49.36 -18.62 7.50
CA MET A 1 -48.41 -17.49 7.43
C MET A 1 -47.06 -18.05 7.90
N ASP A 2 -46.28 -18.48 6.95
CA ASP A 2 -45.00 -19.12 7.20
C ASP A 2 -43.90 -18.07 7.04
N THR A 3 -43.38 -17.60 8.14
CA THR A 3 -42.28 -16.65 8.14
C THR A 3 -40.97 -17.46 8.16
N THR A 4 -40.55 -17.82 6.97
CA THR A 4 -39.22 -18.39 6.75
C THR A 4 -38.17 -17.40 7.19
N LYS A 5 -37.65 -17.61 8.40
CA LYS A 5 -36.40 -16.99 8.83
C LYS A 5 -35.30 -17.57 7.95
N GLU A 6 -34.89 -16.84 6.92
CA GLU A 6 -33.62 -17.09 6.25
C GLU A 6 -32.51 -17.08 7.31
N ARG A 7 -32.01 -18.24 7.62
CA ARG A 7 -30.78 -18.39 8.37
C ARG A 7 -29.70 -17.71 7.54
N ILE A 8 -29.20 -16.60 8.06
CA ILE A 8 -27.96 -16.00 7.59
C ILE A 8 -26.90 -17.11 7.73
N SER A 9 -26.62 -17.77 6.64
CA SER A 9 -25.53 -18.73 6.50
C SER A 9 -24.27 -18.03 7.02
N GLY A 10 -23.57 -18.69 7.97
CA GLY A 10 -22.38 -18.11 8.61
C GLY A 10 -21.39 -17.67 7.55
N LYS A 11 -21.32 -16.36 7.31
CA LYS A 11 -20.29 -15.78 6.45
C LYS A 11 -18.95 -16.21 7.04
N GLU A 12 -18.15 -16.89 6.26
CA GLU A 12 -16.78 -17.22 6.65
C GLU A 12 -16.10 -15.95 7.18
N LYS A 13 -15.69 -16.01 8.44
CA LYS A 13 -15.04 -14.87 9.08
C LYS A 13 -13.62 -14.74 8.50
N GLY A 14 -13.40 -13.69 7.73
CA GLY A 14 -12.08 -13.41 7.17
C GLY A 14 -12.14 -12.59 5.89
N PHE A 15 -10.96 -12.16 5.45
CA PHE A 15 -10.82 -11.47 4.19
C PHE A 15 -11.05 -12.42 3.01
N ARG A 16 -11.96 -12.04 2.14
CA ARG A 16 -12.27 -12.76 0.90
C ARG A 16 -12.22 -11.83 -0.29
N LEU A 17 -11.62 -12.33 -1.35
CA LEU A 17 -11.61 -11.65 -2.63
C LEU A 17 -13.02 -11.68 -3.23
N ASN A 18 -13.55 -10.52 -3.49
CA ASN A 18 -14.85 -10.32 -4.12
C ASN A 18 -14.66 -10.13 -5.63
N ASP A 19 -15.33 -10.93 -6.44
CA ASP A 19 -15.20 -10.91 -7.90
C ASP A 19 -15.76 -9.64 -8.53
N GLU A 20 -16.86 -9.11 -8.00
CA GLU A 20 -17.51 -7.93 -8.55
C GLU A 20 -16.68 -6.66 -8.30
N SER A 21 -16.13 -6.54 -7.10
CA SER A 21 -15.33 -5.39 -6.72
C SER A 21 -13.85 -5.55 -7.05
N GLY A 22 -13.35 -6.79 -7.17
CA GLY A 22 -11.95 -7.08 -7.46
C GLY A 22 -10.98 -6.75 -6.32
N TYR A 23 -11.48 -6.70 -5.06
CA TYR A 23 -10.68 -6.47 -3.87
C TYR A 23 -11.15 -7.34 -2.68
N PHE A 24 -10.33 -7.43 -1.64
CA PHE A 24 -10.64 -8.19 -0.43
C PHE A 24 -11.59 -7.41 0.47
N GLN A 25 -12.55 -8.13 1.06
CA GLN A 25 -13.52 -7.54 1.98
C GLN A 25 -13.63 -8.37 3.26
N ASN A 26 -13.71 -7.66 4.40
CA ASN A 26 -14.02 -8.26 5.70
C ASN A 26 -14.59 -7.22 6.67
N MET A 27 -15.85 -7.37 7.09
CA MET A 27 -16.49 -6.60 8.18
C MET A 27 -16.29 -5.07 8.09
N GLY A 28 -16.44 -4.48 6.90
CA GLY A 28 -16.30 -3.04 6.67
C GLY A 28 -14.86 -2.58 6.45
N VAL A 29 -13.95 -3.53 6.30
CA VAL A 29 -12.59 -3.25 5.83
C VAL A 29 -12.41 -3.81 4.43
N ASP A 30 -11.98 -2.98 3.51
CA ASP A 30 -11.65 -3.35 2.14
C ASP A 30 -10.14 -3.20 1.93
N VAL A 31 -9.53 -4.20 1.27
CA VAL A 31 -8.12 -4.15 0.89
C VAL A 31 -8.01 -4.30 -0.61
N MET A 32 -7.56 -3.25 -1.25
CA MET A 32 -7.34 -3.17 -2.69
C MET A 32 -5.88 -3.42 -3.00
N ALA A 33 -5.58 -4.10 -4.09
CA ALA A 33 -4.22 -4.38 -4.53
C ALA A 33 -4.08 -4.01 -6.01
N PHE A 34 -3.33 -2.95 -6.30
CA PHE A 34 -3.00 -2.46 -7.64
C PHE A 34 -4.22 -2.33 -8.57
N GLY A 35 -5.34 -1.93 -8.00
CA GLY A 35 -6.55 -1.61 -8.76
C GLY A 35 -6.65 -0.11 -8.96
N ASP A 36 -6.95 0.31 -10.19
CA ASP A 36 -7.27 1.70 -10.49
C ASP A 36 -8.75 1.95 -10.14
N PHE A 37 -8.99 2.71 -9.09
CA PHE A 37 -10.33 3.13 -8.72
C PHE A 37 -10.43 4.65 -8.76
N TYR A 38 -11.32 5.13 -9.59
CA TYR A 38 -11.65 6.56 -9.61
C TYR A 38 -12.37 6.95 -8.29
N PRO A 39 -12.04 8.11 -7.68
CA PRO A 39 -11.11 9.15 -8.14
C PRO A 39 -9.65 8.92 -7.74
N GLU A 40 -9.32 7.78 -7.19
CA GLU A 40 -8.04 7.45 -6.56
C GLU A 40 -6.98 6.97 -7.56
N GLY A 41 -7.24 7.07 -8.85
CA GLY A 41 -6.47 6.48 -9.95
C GLY A 41 -4.99 6.87 -10.09
N HIS A 42 -4.43 7.58 -9.11
CA HIS A 42 -2.99 7.87 -9.05
C HIS A 42 -2.28 7.12 -7.93
N GLN A 43 -3.02 6.35 -7.15
CA GLN A 43 -2.46 5.63 -6.01
C GLN A 43 -2.42 4.14 -6.34
N SER A 44 -1.34 3.75 -6.98
CA SER A 44 -1.00 2.35 -7.16
C SER A 44 -0.62 1.71 -5.82
N GLY A 45 -0.61 0.37 -5.79
CA GLY A 45 -0.20 -0.36 -4.62
C GLY A 45 -1.36 -0.90 -3.80
N VAL A 46 -1.03 -1.35 -2.59
CA VAL A 46 -2.03 -1.82 -1.64
C VAL A 46 -2.66 -0.63 -0.93
N THR A 47 -3.99 -0.62 -0.87
CA THR A 47 -4.79 0.43 -0.23
C THR A 47 -5.74 -0.21 0.77
N ILE A 48 -5.88 0.38 1.95
CA ILE A 48 -6.79 -0.08 3.00
C ILE A 48 -7.87 0.97 3.24
N ILE A 49 -9.10 0.55 3.10
CA ILE A 49 -10.30 1.35 3.37
C ILE A 49 -11.01 0.75 4.57
N MET A 50 -11.31 1.56 5.56
CA MET A 50 -12.01 1.15 6.76
C MET A 50 -13.28 1.98 6.92
N HIS A 51 -14.44 1.31 6.90
CA HIS A 51 -15.76 1.95 6.99
C HIS A 51 -15.92 3.14 6.02
N GLY A 52 -15.49 2.96 4.77
CA GLY A 52 -15.57 3.97 3.73
C GLY A 52 -14.50 5.07 3.79
N SER A 53 -13.61 5.04 4.77
CA SER A 53 -12.48 5.98 4.88
C SER A 53 -11.17 5.29 4.54
N ARG A 54 -10.38 5.88 3.64
CA ARG A 54 -9.05 5.39 3.33
C ARG A 54 -8.11 5.66 4.51
N VAL A 55 -7.56 4.61 5.08
CA VAL A 55 -6.66 4.67 6.24
C VAL A 55 -5.21 4.42 5.89
N ALA A 56 -4.96 3.74 4.78
CA ALA A 56 -3.62 3.52 4.23
C ALA A 56 -3.65 3.39 2.71
N ALA A 57 -2.55 3.74 2.05
CA ALA A 57 -2.36 3.56 0.61
C ALA A 57 -0.88 3.47 0.23
N ASN A 58 -0.60 3.42 -1.08
CA ASN A 58 0.74 3.35 -1.65
C ASN A 58 1.56 2.18 -1.11
N GLY A 59 0.89 1.05 -0.82
CA GLY A 59 1.52 -0.20 -0.39
C GLY A 59 2.29 -0.84 -1.53
N ASP A 60 3.55 -0.45 -1.71
CA ASP A 60 4.41 -0.88 -2.81
C ASP A 60 5.89 -0.74 -2.43
N ILE A 61 6.78 -1.23 -3.30
CA ILE A 61 8.20 -0.92 -3.18
C ILE A 61 8.42 0.59 -3.39
N ARG A 62 9.06 1.22 -2.43
CA ARG A 62 9.57 2.57 -2.54
C ARG A 62 11.07 2.53 -2.79
N PHE A 63 11.48 3.18 -3.88
CA PHE A 63 12.89 3.32 -4.23
C PHE A 63 13.29 4.80 -4.17
N GLU A 64 13.91 5.19 -3.08
CA GLU A 64 14.31 6.56 -2.80
C GLU A 64 15.84 6.67 -2.88
N GLN A 65 16.35 7.00 -4.06
CA GLN A 65 17.79 7.14 -4.28
C GLN A 65 18.34 8.36 -3.54
N THR A 66 17.56 9.43 -3.49
CA THR A 66 17.87 10.66 -2.74
C THR A 66 16.69 10.98 -1.84
N PRO A 67 16.91 11.26 -0.54
CA PRO A 67 15.82 11.59 0.39
C PRO A 67 14.95 12.74 -0.11
N GLY A 68 13.62 12.56 -0.05
CA GLY A 68 12.65 13.56 -0.43
C GLY A 68 12.40 13.72 -1.93
N GLN A 69 13.01 12.89 -2.78
CA GLN A 69 12.68 12.88 -4.20
C GLN A 69 11.27 12.31 -4.44
N TRP A 70 10.66 12.70 -5.54
CA TRP A 70 9.45 12.03 -6.03
C TRP A 70 9.76 10.56 -6.32
N GLN A 71 8.93 9.69 -5.76
CA GLN A 71 9.09 8.26 -5.98
C GLN A 71 8.82 7.92 -7.45
N PRO A 72 9.75 7.24 -8.14
CA PRO A 72 9.48 6.69 -9.46
C PRO A 72 8.43 5.59 -9.35
N VAL A 73 7.38 5.67 -10.17
CA VAL A 73 6.31 4.68 -10.20
C VAL A 73 6.73 3.50 -11.07
N PRO A 74 6.51 2.24 -10.65
CA PRO A 74 6.80 1.09 -11.48
C PRO A 74 5.83 1.00 -12.66
N LYS A 75 6.20 0.24 -13.67
CA LYS A 75 5.33 -0.16 -14.75
C LYS A 75 4.53 -1.39 -14.31
N LEU A 76 3.21 -1.29 -14.35
CA LEU A 76 2.35 -2.47 -14.19
C LEU A 76 2.52 -3.40 -15.40
N VAL A 77 2.92 -4.63 -15.17
CA VAL A 77 3.09 -5.68 -16.19
C VAL A 77 1.85 -6.57 -16.26
N SER A 78 1.44 -7.12 -15.12
CA SER A 78 0.21 -7.90 -15.00
C SER A 78 -0.41 -7.78 -13.62
N ARG A 79 -1.72 -8.04 -13.54
CA ARG A 79 -2.47 -8.16 -12.29
C ARG A 79 -3.46 -9.33 -12.44
N GLU A 80 -3.31 -10.32 -11.59
CA GLU A 80 -4.04 -11.57 -11.66
C GLU A 80 -4.74 -11.86 -10.33
N PRO A 81 -6.05 -11.63 -10.23
CA PRO A 81 -6.85 -12.10 -9.10
C PRO A 81 -7.13 -13.59 -9.24
N ASP A 82 -6.98 -14.32 -8.14
CA ASP A 82 -7.34 -15.74 -8.02
C ASP A 82 -8.23 -15.91 -6.78
N LYS A 83 -9.50 -16.18 -7.03
CA LYS A 83 -10.51 -16.34 -6.00
C LYS A 83 -10.35 -17.62 -5.21
N GLU A 84 -9.98 -18.71 -5.87
CA GLU A 84 -9.83 -20.01 -5.22
C GLU A 84 -8.65 -19.98 -4.24
N ALA A 85 -7.53 -19.42 -4.67
CA ALA A 85 -6.39 -19.20 -3.81
C ALA A 85 -6.57 -18.03 -2.83
N ASN A 86 -7.61 -17.20 -3.03
CA ASN A 86 -7.89 -15.98 -2.28
C ASN A 86 -6.71 -14.99 -2.35
N THR A 87 -6.15 -14.78 -3.55
CA THR A 87 -4.96 -13.95 -3.80
C THR A 87 -5.16 -12.96 -4.93
N ILE A 88 -4.39 -11.88 -4.90
CA ILE A 88 -4.12 -11.02 -6.05
C ILE A 88 -2.61 -10.97 -6.22
N THR A 89 -2.14 -11.39 -7.38
CA THR A 89 -0.72 -11.35 -7.75
C THR A 89 -0.50 -10.25 -8.78
N THR A 90 0.43 -9.35 -8.52
CA THR A 90 0.75 -8.23 -9.41
C THR A 90 2.24 -8.27 -9.75
N VAL A 91 2.55 -8.19 -11.03
CA VAL A 91 3.93 -8.09 -11.54
C VAL A 91 4.20 -6.66 -11.95
N LEU A 92 5.30 -6.11 -11.47
CA LEU A 92 5.71 -4.74 -11.66
C LEU A 92 7.17 -4.69 -12.12
N GLY A 93 7.53 -3.68 -12.89
CA GLY A 93 8.88 -3.52 -13.43
C GLY A 93 9.42 -2.10 -13.28
N TYR A 94 10.70 -1.99 -13.07
CA TYR A 94 11.48 -0.76 -13.11
C TYR A 94 12.54 -0.84 -14.20
N PRO A 95 12.78 0.26 -14.93
CA PRO A 95 12.05 1.52 -14.95
C PRO A 95 10.73 1.41 -15.74
N ASP A 96 9.90 2.46 -15.70
CA ASP A 96 8.90 2.69 -16.73
C ASP A 96 9.46 3.66 -17.79
N PRO A 97 9.86 3.17 -18.97
CA PRO A 97 10.48 4.03 -20.00
C PRO A 97 9.54 5.10 -20.54
N SER A 98 8.24 4.91 -20.39
CA SER A 98 7.23 5.87 -20.85
C SER A 98 7.17 7.12 -19.97
N ARG A 99 7.67 7.04 -18.74
CA ARG A 99 7.63 8.12 -17.74
C ARG A 99 9.00 8.74 -17.44
N HIS A 100 10.08 8.09 -17.86
CA HIS A 100 11.43 8.58 -17.59
C HIS A 100 11.67 9.92 -18.26
N LEU A 101 11.92 10.97 -17.48
CA LEU A 101 12.17 12.35 -17.93
C LEU A 101 11.09 12.91 -18.87
N LYS A 102 9.86 12.41 -18.80
CA LYS A 102 8.76 12.79 -19.67
C LYS A 102 7.58 13.34 -18.86
N GLY A 103 6.77 14.15 -19.52
CA GLY A 103 5.53 14.68 -18.96
C GLY A 103 5.73 15.86 -17.99
N PHE A 104 4.65 16.22 -17.31
CA PHE A 104 4.60 17.36 -16.40
C PHE A 104 5.44 17.14 -15.11
N ASN A 105 5.45 15.90 -14.62
CA ASN A 105 6.27 15.49 -13.48
C ASN A 105 7.28 14.43 -13.94
N PRO A 106 8.41 14.85 -14.51
CA PRO A 106 9.41 13.91 -15.02
C PRO A 106 9.99 13.08 -13.87
N MET A 107 9.94 11.75 -14.02
CA MET A 107 10.51 10.83 -13.06
C MET A 107 11.95 10.51 -13.44
N ILE A 108 12.83 10.50 -12.45
CA ILE A 108 14.22 10.06 -12.62
C ILE A 108 14.30 8.66 -12.02
N TYR A 109 14.41 7.67 -12.89
CA TYR A 109 14.60 6.30 -12.43
C TYR A 109 16.07 6.06 -12.10
N PRO A 110 16.34 5.31 -11.04
CA PRO A 110 17.70 4.87 -10.73
C PRO A 110 18.24 3.91 -11.81
N ASP A 111 19.55 3.86 -11.94
CA ASP A 111 20.25 2.91 -12.83
C ASP A 111 20.25 1.50 -12.21
N PHE A 112 19.05 0.92 -12.16
CA PHE A 112 18.78 -0.43 -11.71
C PHE A 112 17.46 -0.92 -12.29
N GLU A 113 17.58 -1.86 -13.22
CA GLU A 113 16.43 -2.50 -13.85
C GLU A 113 16.12 -3.82 -13.14
N PHE A 114 14.87 -3.98 -12.73
CA PHE A 114 14.38 -5.19 -12.07
C PHE A 114 12.87 -5.35 -12.22
N THR A 115 12.42 -6.58 -12.02
CA THR A 115 11.01 -6.93 -11.92
C THR A 115 10.73 -7.49 -10.54
N TYR A 116 9.54 -7.23 -10.04
CA TYR A 116 9.13 -7.79 -8.76
C TYR A 116 7.65 -8.17 -8.79
N LYS A 117 7.30 -9.04 -7.88
CA LYS A 117 5.94 -9.52 -7.71
C LYS A 117 5.45 -9.14 -6.31
N VAL A 118 4.26 -8.58 -6.25
CA VAL A 118 3.53 -8.35 -5.02
C VAL A 118 2.32 -9.28 -5.00
N THR A 119 2.30 -10.17 -4.02
CA THR A 119 1.17 -11.07 -3.79
C THR A 119 0.45 -10.66 -2.52
N VAL A 120 -0.83 -10.34 -2.64
CA VAL A 120 -1.72 -10.06 -1.51
C VAL A 120 -2.66 -11.26 -1.34
N LYS A 121 -2.71 -11.83 -0.14
CA LYS A 121 -3.52 -13.01 0.20
C LYS A 121 -4.41 -12.70 1.40
N GLY A 122 -5.70 -13.00 1.28
CA GLY A 122 -6.60 -13.02 2.42
C GLY A 122 -6.38 -14.27 3.27
N ASP A 123 -6.10 -14.11 4.56
CA ASP A 123 -5.82 -15.20 5.50
C ASP A 123 -6.58 -14.95 6.82
N GLY A 124 -7.74 -15.53 6.93
CA GLY A 124 -8.63 -15.31 8.07
C GLY A 124 -8.88 -13.81 8.31
N PRO A 125 -8.65 -13.29 9.51
CA PRO A 125 -8.88 -11.88 9.82
C PRO A 125 -7.79 -10.94 9.29
N SER A 126 -6.79 -11.45 8.58
CA SER A 126 -5.60 -10.73 8.14
C SER A 126 -5.45 -10.76 6.62
N VAL A 127 -4.62 -9.88 6.10
CA VAL A 127 -4.04 -10.00 4.75
C VAL A 127 -2.53 -10.12 4.87
N ILE A 128 -1.96 -10.99 4.04
CA ILE A 128 -0.52 -11.19 3.94
C ILE A 128 -0.06 -10.54 2.64
N ILE A 129 0.95 -9.69 2.73
CA ILE A 129 1.59 -9.07 1.57
C ILE A 129 2.99 -9.66 1.44
N THR A 130 3.25 -10.28 0.32
CA THR A 130 4.57 -10.85 -0.01
C THR A 130 5.16 -10.10 -1.19
N VAL A 131 6.43 -9.76 -1.10
CA VAL A 131 7.18 -9.10 -2.17
C VAL A 131 8.37 -9.95 -2.57
N ASP A 132 8.39 -10.37 -3.82
CA ASP A 132 9.46 -11.18 -4.41
C ASP A 132 10.16 -10.39 -5.50
N LEU A 133 11.46 -10.18 -5.37
CA LEU A 133 12.30 -9.54 -6.40
C LEU A 133 12.91 -10.60 -7.29
N ASP A 134 13.00 -10.33 -8.61
CA ASP A 134 13.62 -11.23 -9.59
C ASP A 134 15.15 -11.33 -9.43
N ARG A 135 15.75 -10.36 -8.73
CA ARG A 135 17.20 -10.31 -8.49
C ARG A 135 17.56 -9.61 -7.19
N PRO A 136 18.74 -9.87 -6.63
CA PRO A 136 19.22 -9.17 -5.45
C PRO A 136 19.36 -7.67 -5.67
N ILE A 137 19.09 -6.89 -4.62
CA ILE A 137 19.33 -5.45 -4.61
C ILE A 137 20.85 -5.21 -4.56
N PRO A 138 21.43 -4.44 -5.49
CA PRO A 138 22.84 -4.07 -5.43
C PRO A 138 23.18 -3.27 -4.17
N ASP A 139 24.37 -3.48 -3.60
CA ASP A 139 24.82 -2.85 -2.35
C ASP A 139 24.70 -1.32 -2.38
N LYS A 140 24.95 -0.68 -3.53
CA LYS A 140 24.80 0.78 -3.69
C LYS A 140 23.39 1.31 -3.38
N PHE A 141 22.38 0.42 -3.40
CA PHE A 141 20.99 0.73 -3.10
C PHE A 141 20.49 0.15 -1.78
N ALA A 142 21.36 -0.51 -1.02
CA ALA A 142 21.00 -1.00 0.32
C ALA A 142 20.49 0.16 1.18
N GLY A 143 19.37 -0.04 1.87
CA GLY A 143 18.72 1.00 2.68
C GLY A 143 17.96 2.08 1.89
N LYS A 144 17.91 2.00 0.55
CA LYS A 144 17.19 2.95 -0.32
C LYS A 144 15.95 2.34 -0.97
N ILE A 145 15.76 1.04 -0.83
CA ILE A 145 14.60 0.31 -1.32
C ILE A 145 13.93 -0.35 -0.11
N CYS A 146 12.62 -0.16 0.03
CA CYS A 146 11.81 -0.82 1.04
C CYS A 146 10.37 -1.00 0.56
N PHE A 147 9.62 -1.89 1.19
CA PHE A 147 8.18 -1.88 1.07
C PHE A 147 7.64 -0.73 1.93
N ASN A 148 6.81 0.10 1.34
CA ASN A 148 6.18 1.25 2.00
C ASN A 148 4.67 1.07 2.05
N LEU A 149 4.05 1.48 3.14
CA LEU A 149 2.61 1.62 3.26
C LEU A 149 2.35 2.94 3.99
N GLU A 150 1.76 3.89 3.29
CA GLU A 150 1.49 5.21 3.85
C GLU A 150 0.20 5.19 4.66
N LEU A 151 0.29 5.54 5.94
CA LEU A 151 -0.85 5.66 6.83
C LEU A 151 -1.39 7.09 6.81
N PHE A 152 -2.72 7.24 6.71
CA PHE A 152 -3.36 8.56 6.72
C PHE A 152 -3.69 8.98 8.16
N PRO A 153 -2.96 9.97 8.72
CA PRO A 153 -3.06 10.33 10.13
C PRO A 153 -4.47 10.73 10.57
N GLY A 154 -5.21 11.45 9.70
CA GLY A 154 -6.54 11.94 10.03
C GLY A 154 -7.55 10.85 10.44
N ALA A 155 -7.41 9.65 9.86
CA ALA A 155 -8.26 8.51 10.22
C ALA A 155 -7.75 7.74 11.45
N LEU A 156 -6.50 7.95 11.84
CA LEU A 156 -5.80 7.14 12.85
C LEU A 156 -5.57 7.87 14.17
N PHE A 157 -5.70 9.19 14.22
CA PHE A 157 -5.52 9.98 15.46
C PHE A 157 -6.31 9.40 16.64
N GLY A 158 -5.62 9.19 17.76
CA GLY A 158 -6.18 8.63 18.97
C GLY A 158 -6.54 7.14 18.90
N LYS A 159 -6.29 6.46 17.77
CA LYS A 159 -6.52 5.01 17.63
C LYS A 159 -5.34 4.22 18.18
N PRO A 160 -5.59 3.07 18.83
CA PRO A 160 -4.52 2.18 19.23
C PRO A 160 -3.88 1.50 18.01
N TRP A 161 -2.61 1.17 18.14
CA TRP A 161 -1.89 0.36 17.17
C TRP A 161 -1.07 -0.73 17.86
N ILE A 162 -0.87 -1.83 17.17
CA ILE A 162 0.01 -2.92 17.56
C ILE A 162 0.90 -3.21 16.34
N MET A 163 2.20 -3.31 16.57
CA MET A 163 3.19 -3.59 15.53
C MET A 163 4.24 -4.52 16.14
N ASP A 164 4.21 -5.78 15.77
CA ASP A 164 4.96 -6.87 16.40
C ASP A 164 4.69 -6.93 17.91
N ASP A 165 5.74 -6.76 18.72
CA ASP A 165 5.70 -6.70 20.19
C ASP A 165 5.42 -5.29 20.75
N LYS A 166 5.34 -4.30 19.88
CA LYS A 166 5.12 -2.91 20.26
C LYS A 166 3.66 -2.51 20.10
N HIS A 167 3.23 -1.63 20.96
CA HIS A 167 1.90 -1.06 20.89
C HIS A 167 1.90 0.41 21.33
N GLY A 168 0.88 1.13 20.96
CA GLY A 168 0.73 2.53 21.32
C GLY A 168 -0.58 3.11 20.83
N VAL A 169 -0.65 4.43 20.87
CA VAL A 169 -1.78 5.21 20.37
C VAL A 169 -1.21 6.22 19.38
N PHE A 170 -1.82 6.34 18.21
CA PHE A 170 -1.48 7.40 17.27
C PHE A 170 -1.74 8.76 17.93
N PRO A 171 -0.76 9.67 17.94
CA PRO A 171 -0.92 10.97 18.58
C PRO A 171 -2.04 11.77 17.90
N VAL A 172 -2.79 12.54 18.69
CA VAL A 172 -3.85 13.42 18.16
C VAL A 172 -3.24 14.62 17.41
N GLN A 173 -2.00 14.95 17.73
CA GLN A 173 -1.25 16.00 17.04
C GLN A 173 0.17 15.51 16.75
N PRO A 174 0.79 15.95 15.63
CA PRO A 174 2.19 15.68 15.37
C PRO A 174 3.05 16.27 16.49
N ASN A 175 3.70 15.42 17.26
CA ASN A 175 4.62 15.80 18.34
C ASN A 175 6.03 15.23 18.15
N GLY A 176 6.34 14.82 16.93
CA GLY A 176 7.63 14.29 16.57
C GLY A 176 8.76 15.35 16.64
N PRO A 177 10.02 14.90 16.68
CA PRO A 177 11.16 15.82 16.64
C PRO A 177 11.19 16.58 15.32
N VAL A 178 11.68 17.81 15.38
CA VAL A 178 11.96 18.59 14.16
C VAL A 178 13.06 17.89 13.36
N LEU A 179 12.74 17.45 12.14
CA LEU A 179 13.75 16.90 11.25
C LEU A 179 14.71 18.01 10.81
N LYS A 180 15.98 17.85 11.14
CA LYS A 180 17.04 18.69 10.59
C LYS A 180 17.42 18.12 9.22
N MET A 181 17.03 18.82 8.18
CA MET A 181 17.51 18.50 6.84
C MET A 181 19.01 18.83 6.71
N PRO A 182 19.76 18.11 5.87
CA PRO A 182 21.20 18.38 5.66
C PRO A 182 21.51 19.81 5.20
N SER A 183 20.54 20.52 4.69
CA SER A 183 20.63 21.91 4.21
C SER A 183 20.33 22.97 5.27
N ASN A 184 20.28 22.64 6.56
CA ASN A 184 19.81 23.52 7.64
C ASN A 184 18.39 24.04 7.52
N ILE A 185 17.59 23.51 6.60
CA ILE A 185 16.17 23.83 6.51
C ILE A 185 15.45 23.11 7.66
N ARG A 186 14.85 23.88 8.55
CA ARG A 186 13.97 23.34 9.60
C ARG A 186 12.58 23.15 9.01
N TYR A 187 12.15 21.93 8.87
CA TYR A 187 10.75 21.63 8.57
C TYR A 187 9.99 21.58 9.89
N THR A 188 9.29 22.64 10.22
CA THR A 188 8.31 22.63 11.30
C THR A 188 6.97 22.28 10.66
N GLY A 189 6.64 21.01 10.61
CA GLY A 189 5.32 20.56 10.17
C GLY A 189 4.27 20.91 11.21
N ASN A 190 3.78 22.14 11.21
CA ASN A 190 2.53 22.47 11.86
C ASN A 190 1.40 22.14 10.90
N PHE A 191 0.95 20.90 10.91
CA PHE A 191 -0.32 20.56 10.32
C PHE A 191 -1.41 20.98 11.31
N ARG A 192 -2.12 22.04 11.02
CA ARG A 192 -3.37 22.42 11.67
C ARG A 192 -4.52 21.64 11.05
#